data_96888276ac6bb794540c9c8c6657bd3c
#
_entry.id   96888276ac6bb794540c9c8c6657bd3c
#
_cell.length_a   1.000
_cell.length_b   1.000
_cell.length_c   1.000
_cell.angle_alpha   90.00
_cell.angle_beta   90.00
_cell.angle_gamma   90.00
#
_symmetry.space_group_name_H-M   'P 1'
#
loop_
_entity.id
_entity.type
_entity.pdbx_description
1 polymer ?
#
loop_
_entity_poly.entity_id
_entity_poly.type
_entity_poly.pdbx_seq_one_letter_code
_entity_poly.pdbx_strand_id
1 'polypeptide(L)'
;MSRFAEAFRSLFEINMGVRKGEKILVFTDTVRPDETPSPADADRRKRLSRTADESARFAAEEYGNTIFVSYPATAAPGAEPPEVLWKAAFGESVVSELVAEGILPVLLAKTAGREQLARAEEIVLAGKESAVDVIIGMANNSTSHTRFRSLSNAAGARFASLPNFDPEMFFTSMRVDWQMLAERTGRLADAINKAIEITVECPNGTRMRFDKRGRTAKGDDGLLTAPGSFGNLPAGEVYLAPLEGTSDGVMVLQFAPTRMLASPLELVVREGKVAEIRGDEPHRAKLEQKFAESERNRNIAELGIGTNDRATRPDNILEAEKILGTIHVALGDNTGFGGTVSTPFHEDYVFYNPTLKAITEDGSTRILLDSGKLLI
;
A
#
# COMPACT_ATOMS: atom_id res chain seq x y z
N MET A 1 -12.34 26.91 -11.64
CA MET A 1 -11.25 26.08 -11.06
C MET A 1 -11.87 24.83 -10.46
N SER A 2 -11.26 23.65 -10.64
CA SER A 2 -11.69 22.43 -9.97
C SER A 2 -11.59 22.61 -8.45
N ARG A 3 -12.55 22.04 -7.70
CA ARG A 3 -12.48 22.00 -6.22
C ARG A 3 -11.24 21.29 -5.70
N PHE A 4 -10.60 20.48 -6.54
CA PHE A 4 -9.40 19.71 -6.22
C PHE A 4 -8.09 20.42 -6.55
N ALA A 5 -8.09 21.64 -7.12
CA ALA A 5 -6.86 22.28 -7.63
C ALA A 5 -5.74 22.39 -6.60
N GLU A 6 -6.05 22.77 -5.35
CA GLU A 6 -5.07 22.83 -4.25
C GLU A 6 -4.53 21.43 -3.90
N ALA A 7 -5.40 20.43 -3.84
CA ALA A 7 -5.02 19.06 -3.55
C ALA A 7 -4.17 18.44 -4.66
N PHE A 8 -4.49 18.71 -5.92
CA PHE A 8 -3.65 18.29 -7.05
C PHE A 8 -2.30 18.98 -7.03
N ARG A 9 -2.24 20.27 -6.71
CA ARG A 9 -0.96 20.96 -6.56
C ARG A 9 -0.11 20.33 -5.47
N SER A 10 -0.68 20.01 -4.30
CA SER A 10 0.00 19.28 -3.24
C SER A 10 0.49 17.90 -3.70
N LEU A 11 -0.35 17.13 -4.39
CA LEU A 11 0.01 15.82 -4.93
C LEU A 11 1.21 15.91 -5.89
N PHE A 12 1.14 16.79 -6.88
CA PHE A 12 2.20 16.89 -7.89
C PHE A 12 3.47 17.58 -7.38
N GLU A 13 3.37 18.68 -6.64
CA GLU A 13 4.53 19.47 -6.21
C GLU A 13 5.17 18.91 -4.94
N ILE A 14 4.37 18.58 -3.92
CA ILE A 14 4.89 18.16 -2.62
C ILE A 14 5.15 16.65 -2.60
N ASN A 15 4.13 15.84 -2.92
CA ASN A 15 4.29 14.40 -2.84
C ASN A 15 5.22 13.87 -3.93
N MET A 16 5.04 14.33 -5.18
CA MET A 16 5.77 13.81 -6.34
C MET A 16 6.96 14.68 -6.76
N GLY A 17 7.08 15.91 -6.27
CA GLY A 17 8.16 16.84 -6.66
C GLY A 17 8.23 17.07 -8.17
N VAL A 18 7.09 17.20 -8.86
CA VAL A 18 7.00 17.34 -10.32
C VAL A 18 7.61 18.64 -10.77
N ARG A 19 8.35 18.58 -11.89
CA ARG A 19 8.96 19.73 -12.55
C ARG A 19 8.37 19.93 -13.94
N LYS A 20 8.35 21.16 -14.42
CA LYS A 20 7.91 21.47 -15.79
C LYS A 20 8.74 20.69 -16.82
N GLY A 21 8.06 20.11 -17.78
CA GLY A 21 8.67 19.32 -18.86
C GLY A 21 8.86 17.84 -18.56
N GLU A 22 8.66 17.38 -17.34
CA GLU A 22 8.65 15.95 -17.04
C GLU A 22 7.45 15.27 -17.69
N LYS A 23 7.63 13.98 -18.05
CA LYS A 23 6.59 13.14 -18.62
C LYS A 23 5.76 12.54 -17.49
N ILE A 24 4.48 12.83 -17.48
CA ILE A 24 3.55 12.42 -16.41
C ILE A 24 2.54 11.41 -16.98
N LEU A 25 2.35 10.30 -16.30
CA LEU A 25 1.28 9.34 -16.57
C LEU A 25 0.29 9.37 -15.41
N VAL A 26 -0.96 9.72 -15.70
CA VAL A 26 -2.08 9.52 -14.78
C VAL A 26 -2.96 8.40 -15.33
N PHE A 27 -3.31 7.44 -14.52
CA PHE A 27 -4.20 6.37 -14.95
C PHE A 27 -5.28 6.03 -13.94
N THR A 28 -6.36 5.45 -14.45
CA THR A 28 -7.49 4.95 -13.66
C THR A 28 -8.05 3.67 -14.26
N ASP A 29 -8.78 2.92 -13.46
CA ASP A 29 -9.57 1.80 -13.96
C ASP A 29 -11.08 2.11 -13.88
N THR A 30 -11.86 1.41 -14.71
CA THR A 30 -13.32 1.47 -14.76
C THR A 30 -13.93 0.14 -14.37
N VAL A 31 -15.19 0.13 -13.98
CA VAL A 31 -15.94 -1.11 -13.73
C VAL A 31 -15.92 -1.98 -14.98
N ARG A 32 -15.56 -3.26 -14.83
CA ARG A 32 -15.60 -4.24 -15.94
C ARG A 32 -17.04 -4.59 -16.30
N PRO A 33 -17.29 -5.02 -17.57
CA PRO A 33 -18.63 -5.43 -18.00
C PRO A 33 -19.19 -6.66 -17.26
N ASP A 34 -18.30 -7.52 -16.74
CA ASP A 34 -18.61 -8.74 -15.98
C ASP A 34 -18.66 -8.54 -14.46
N GLU A 35 -18.51 -7.30 -14.00
CA GLU A 35 -18.45 -6.94 -12.59
C GLU A 35 -19.75 -6.25 -12.14
N THR A 36 -20.26 -6.62 -10.96
CA THR A 36 -21.45 -6.00 -10.38
C THR A 36 -21.11 -5.42 -9.00
N PRO A 37 -20.50 -4.23 -8.94
CA PRO A 37 -20.21 -3.57 -7.68
C PRO A 37 -21.49 -3.12 -6.97
N SER A 38 -21.41 -2.93 -5.66
CA SER A 38 -22.51 -2.27 -4.95
C SER A 38 -22.77 -0.86 -5.49
N PRO A 39 -23.99 -0.30 -5.33
CA PRO A 39 -24.27 1.06 -5.79
C PRO A 39 -23.31 2.11 -5.21
N ALA A 40 -22.91 1.97 -3.96
CA ALA A 40 -21.94 2.86 -3.30
C ALA A 40 -20.54 2.74 -3.90
N ASP A 41 -20.07 1.51 -4.18
CA ASP A 41 -18.79 1.30 -4.82
C ASP A 41 -18.78 1.78 -6.28
N ALA A 42 -19.84 1.52 -7.03
CA ALA A 42 -19.99 2.01 -8.39
C ALA A 42 -19.93 3.56 -8.45
N ASP A 43 -20.60 4.25 -7.51
CA ASP A 43 -20.55 5.71 -7.42
C ASP A 43 -19.15 6.20 -7.05
N ARG A 44 -18.49 5.59 -6.04
CA ARG A 44 -17.12 5.91 -5.67
C ARG A 44 -16.16 5.77 -6.85
N ARG A 45 -16.21 4.64 -7.58
CA ARG A 45 -15.33 4.38 -8.75
C ARG A 45 -15.59 5.36 -9.89
N LYS A 46 -16.85 5.77 -10.11
CA LYS A 46 -17.19 6.81 -11.08
C LYS A 46 -16.61 8.17 -10.68
N ARG A 47 -16.69 8.54 -9.40
CA ARG A 47 -16.06 9.76 -8.87
C ARG A 47 -14.55 9.70 -8.99
N LEU A 48 -13.93 8.56 -8.65
CA LEU A 48 -12.49 8.33 -8.77
C LEU A 48 -12.00 8.52 -10.21
N SER A 49 -12.67 7.89 -11.18
CA SER A 49 -12.29 8.01 -12.60
C SER A 49 -12.39 9.46 -13.12
N ARG A 50 -13.43 10.21 -12.72
CA ARG A 50 -13.54 11.63 -13.05
C ARG A 50 -12.44 12.46 -12.42
N THR A 51 -12.11 12.20 -11.16
CA THR A 51 -11.05 12.91 -10.45
C THR A 51 -9.68 12.64 -11.05
N ALA A 52 -9.43 11.41 -11.53
CA ALA A 52 -8.21 11.07 -12.24
C ALA A 52 -8.07 11.83 -13.56
N ASP A 53 -9.15 11.93 -14.36
CA ASP A 53 -9.18 12.73 -15.58
C ASP A 53 -8.97 14.25 -15.29
N GLU A 54 -9.64 14.79 -14.26
CA GLU A 54 -9.42 16.17 -13.81
C GLU A 54 -7.97 16.41 -13.36
N SER A 55 -7.37 15.45 -12.65
CA SER A 55 -5.97 15.51 -12.22
C SER A 55 -5.00 15.50 -13.40
N ALA A 56 -5.26 14.68 -14.43
CA ALA A 56 -4.46 14.64 -15.64
C ALA A 56 -4.54 15.97 -16.43
N ARG A 57 -5.73 16.55 -16.55
CA ARG A 57 -5.90 17.88 -17.19
C ARG A 57 -5.17 18.96 -16.41
N PHE A 58 -5.29 18.97 -15.10
CA PHE A 58 -4.53 19.89 -14.24
C PHE A 58 -3.03 19.75 -14.49
N ALA A 59 -2.51 18.51 -14.50
CA ALA A 59 -1.10 18.28 -14.75
C ALA A 59 -0.65 18.74 -16.15
N ALA A 60 -1.47 18.51 -17.17
CA ALA A 60 -1.19 18.97 -18.53
C ALA A 60 -1.12 20.51 -18.64
N GLU A 61 -2.01 21.21 -17.94
CA GLU A 61 -2.05 22.67 -17.92
C GLU A 61 -0.86 23.28 -17.16
N GLU A 62 -0.50 22.71 -16.00
CA GLU A 62 0.53 23.28 -15.12
C GLU A 62 1.96 22.82 -15.47
N TYR A 63 2.15 21.54 -15.89
CA TYR A 63 3.48 20.94 -16.07
C TYR A 63 3.77 20.54 -17.53
N GLY A 64 2.75 20.31 -18.36
CA GLY A 64 2.88 19.83 -19.74
C GLY A 64 2.88 18.31 -19.83
N ASN A 65 3.42 17.75 -20.88
CA ASN A 65 3.73 16.32 -21.19
C ASN A 65 2.97 15.24 -20.39
N THR A 66 1.63 15.36 -20.30
CA THR A 66 0.81 14.48 -19.50
C THR A 66 0.02 13.51 -20.38
N ILE A 67 0.08 12.22 -20.05
CA ILE A 67 -0.68 11.14 -20.67
C ILE A 67 -1.75 10.69 -19.66
N PHE A 68 -2.98 10.52 -20.12
CA PHE A 68 -4.05 9.92 -19.35
C PHE A 68 -4.48 8.59 -19.95
N VAL A 69 -4.55 7.54 -19.11
CA VAL A 69 -5.01 6.21 -19.51
C VAL A 69 -6.15 5.75 -18.61
N SER A 70 -7.24 5.29 -19.23
CA SER A 70 -8.34 4.62 -18.54
C SER A 70 -8.54 3.24 -19.15
N TYR A 71 -8.72 2.21 -18.33
CA TYR A 71 -8.89 0.83 -18.78
C TYR A 71 -9.89 0.06 -17.90
N PRO A 72 -10.53 -1.02 -18.40
CA PRO A 72 -11.35 -1.89 -17.56
C PRO A 72 -10.50 -2.50 -16.44
N ALA A 73 -10.97 -2.44 -15.20
CA ALA A 73 -10.24 -2.92 -14.03
C ALA A 73 -9.70 -4.35 -14.23
N THR A 74 -8.56 -4.64 -13.64
CA THR A 74 -8.02 -6.01 -13.59
C THR A 74 -8.90 -6.93 -12.75
N ALA A 75 -8.69 -8.24 -12.82
CA ALA A 75 -9.53 -9.22 -12.11
C ALA A 75 -9.38 -9.12 -10.57
N ALA A 76 -8.22 -8.63 -10.09
CA ALA A 76 -7.92 -8.50 -8.67
C ALA A 76 -6.82 -7.46 -8.42
N PRO A 77 -6.69 -6.94 -7.19
CA PRO A 77 -5.52 -6.17 -6.78
C PRO A 77 -4.23 -6.95 -7.05
N GLY A 78 -3.20 -6.23 -7.51
CA GLY A 78 -1.90 -6.81 -7.85
C GLY A 78 -1.84 -7.53 -9.20
N ALA A 79 -2.93 -7.73 -9.92
CA ALA A 79 -2.85 -8.20 -11.30
C ALA A 79 -2.17 -7.16 -12.20
N GLU A 80 -1.39 -7.63 -13.18
CA GLU A 80 -0.68 -6.72 -14.08
C GLU A 80 -1.66 -5.89 -14.92
N PRO A 81 -1.41 -4.60 -15.09
CA PRO A 81 -2.25 -3.76 -15.95
C PRO A 81 -2.08 -4.11 -17.43
N PRO A 82 -3.06 -3.74 -18.28
CA PRO A 82 -3.04 -4.09 -19.70
C PRO A 82 -1.91 -3.39 -20.47
N GLU A 83 -1.56 -3.95 -21.63
CA GLU A 83 -0.48 -3.48 -22.51
C GLU A 83 -0.53 -1.97 -22.81
N VAL A 84 -1.72 -1.41 -22.94
CA VAL A 84 -1.89 0.04 -23.17
C VAL A 84 -1.24 0.90 -22.09
N LEU A 85 -1.26 0.45 -20.83
CA LEU A 85 -0.60 1.16 -19.75
C LEU A 85 0.92 1.00 -19.80
N TRP A 86 1.42 -0.18 -20.19
CA TRP A 86 2.85 -0.41 -20.43
C TRP A 86 3.39 0.50 -21.54
N LYS A 87 2.66 0.63 -22.66
CA LYS A 87 3.02 1.53 -23.77
C LYS A 87 3.06 2.98 -23.32
N ALA A 88 2.09 3.41 -22.52
CA ALA A 88 2.05 4.76 -21.99
C ALA A 88 3.22 5.05 -21.03
N ALA A 89 3.65 4.06 -20.24
CA ALA A 89 4.72 4.22 -19.26
C ALA A 89 6.13 4.12 -19.86
N PHE A 90 6.37 3.19 -20.78
CA PHE A 90 7.71 2.86 -21.28
C PHE A 90 7.94 3.25 -22.75
N GLY A 91 6.89 3.61 -23.49
CA GLY A 91 6.92 3.89 -24.91
C GLY A 91 6.74 2.65 -25.79
N GLU A 92 6.29 2.88 -27.03
CA GLU A 92 5.98 1.81 -28.00
C GLU A 92 7.18 0.90 -28.31
N SER A 93 8.39 1.45 -28.47
CA SER A 93 9.60 0.69 -28.84
C SER A 93 9.96 -0.35 -27.77
N VAL A 94 9.98 0.05 -26.50
CA VAL A 94 10.27 -0.84 -25.35
C VAL A 94 9.26 -1.97 -25.28
N VAL A 95 7.96 -1.62 -25.39
CA VAL A 95 6.89 -2.62 -25.31
C VAL A 95 6.92 -3.56 -26.53
N SER A 96 7.22 -3.04 -27.73
CA SER A 96 7.36 -3.87 -28.93
C SER A 96 8.50 -4.89 -28.80
N GLU A 97 9.63 -4.51 -28.18
CA GLU A 97 10.74 -5.43 -27.91
C GLU A 97 10.34 -6.50 -26.89
N LEU A 98 9.66 -6.11 -25.77
CA LEU A 98 9.12 -7.07 -24.79
C LEU A 98 8.13 -8.08 -25.44
N VAL A 99 7.33 -7.62 -26.40
CA VAL A 99 6.41 -8.47 -27.16
C VAL A 99 7.17 -9.41 -28.10
N ALA A 100 8.13 -8.88 -28.88
CA ALA A 100 8.91 -9.64 -29.84
C ALA A 100 9.72 -10.78 -29.20
N GLU A 101 10.21 -10.56 -27.96
CA GLU A 101 10.90 -11.59 -27.19
C GLU A 101 9.94 -12.51 -26.38
N GLY A 102 8.62 -12.32 -26.50
CA GLY A 102 7.62 -13.14 -25.79
C GLY A 102 7.57 -12.88 -24.28
N ILE A 103 8.19 -11.78 -23.81
CA ILE A 103 8.30 -11.45 -22.39
C ILE A 103 7.03 -10.79 -21.85
N LEU A 104 6.44 -9.84 -22.61
CA LEU A 104 5.24 -9.13 -22.13
C LEU A 104 4.08 -10.07 -21.78
N PRO A 105 3.73 -11.09 -22.59
CA PRO A 105 2.64 -12.01 -22.24
C PRO A 105 2.86 -12.75 -20.91
N VAL A 106 4.08 -13.21 -20.62
CA VAL A 106 4.38 -13.91 -19.37
C VAL A 106 4.46 -12.97 -18.17
N LEU A 107 4.83 -11.68 -18.37
CA LEU A 107 4.70 -10.66 -17.35
C LEU A 107 3.23 -10.42 -17.01
N LEU A 108 2.38 -10.17 -18.02
CA LEU A 108 0.94 -9.95 -17.84
C LEU A 108 0.25 -11.13 -17.16
N ALA A 109 0.67 -12.36 -17.47
CA ALA A 109 0.18 -13.59 -16.84
C ALA A 109 0.79 -13.86 -15.44
N LYS A 110 1.78 -13.06 -15.00
CA LYS A 110 2.57 -13.27 -13.77
C LYS A 110 3.28 -14.64 -13.70
N THR A 111 3.64 -15.19 -14.86
CA THR A 111 4.33 -16.50 -14.99
C THR A 111 5.80 -16.37 -15.39
N ALA A 112 6.31 -15.12 -15.51
CA ALA A 112 7.69 -14.85 -15.89
C ALA A 112 8.68 -15.46 -14.88
N GLY A 113 9.62 -16.25 -15.40
CA GLY A 113 10.75 -16.79 -14.63
C GLY A 113 11.85 -15.76 -14.40
N ARG A 114 12.87 -16.12 -13.60
CA ARG A 114 13.97 -15.23 -13.22
C ARG A 114 14.69 -14.62 -14.42
N GLU A 115 14.99 -15.43 -15.44
CA GLU A 115 15.70 -14.97 -16.65
C GLU A 115 14.86 -13.96 -17.45
N GLN A 116 13.55 -14.23 -17.60
CA GLN A 116 12.63 -13.32 -18.28
C GLN A 116 12.46 -12.01 -17.53
N LEU A 117 12.45 -12.04 -16.17
CA LEU A 117 12.40 -10.82 -15.35
C LEU A 117 13.67 -10.00 -15.50
N ALA A 118 14.85 -10.62 -15.49
CA ALA A 118 16.13 -9.94 -15.70
C ALA A 118 16.19 -9.31 -17.10
N ARG A 119 15.76 -10.06 -18.13
CA ARG A 119 15.73 -9.55 -19.50
C ARG A 119 14.73 -8.40 -19.69
N ALA A 120 13.57 -8.47 -19.05
CA ALA A 120 12.59 -7.37 -19.05
C ALA A 120 13.20 -6.08 -18.46
N GLU A 121 13.93 -6.20 -17.35
CA GLU A 121 14.61 -5.07 -16.72
C GLU A 121 15.70 -4.48 -17.63
N GLU A 122 16.50 -5.32 -18.29
CA GLU A 122 17.51 -4.86 -19.27
C GLU A 122 16.87 -4.04 -20.41
N ILE A 123 15.77 -4.56 -21.01
CA ILE A 123 15.05 -3.88 -22.09
C ILE A 123 14.52 -2.52 -21.62
N VAL A 124 13.87 -2.51 -20.46
CA VAL A 124 13.29 -1.28 -19.89
C VAL A 124 14.38 -0.25 -19.57
N LEU A 125 15.52 -0.67 -18.99
CA LEU A 125 16.64 0.20 -18.67
C LEU A 125 17.34 0.74 -19.94
N ALA A 126 17.47 -0.07 -20.98
CA ALA A 126 18.01 0.37 -22.26
C ALA A 126 17.13 1.44 -22.93
N GLY A 127 15.81 1.35 -22.77
CA GLY A 127 14.85 2.29 -23.32
C GLY A 127 14.35 3.38 -22.34
N LYS A 128 15.00 3.57 -21.19
CA LYS A 128 14.53 4.46 -20.11
C LYS A 128 14.24 5.90 -20.52
N GLU A 129 14.91 6.41 -21.56
CA GLU A 129 14.68 7.77 -22.10
C GLU A 129 13.25 7.93 -22.66
N SER A 130 12.60 6.82 -23.03
CA SER A 130 11.22 6.81 -23.49
C SER A 130 10.21 6.74 -22.33
N ALA A 131 10.66 6.30 -21.16
CA ALA A 131 9.80 6.13 -19.99
C ALA A 131 9.32 7.48 -19.45
N VAL A 132 8.21 7.42 -18.68
CA VAL A 132 7.69 8.58 -17.97
C VAL A 132 8.46 8.81 -16.67
N ASP A 133 8.50 10.07 -16.22
CA ASP A 133 9.19 10.48 -14.98
C ASP A 133 8.30 10.28 -13.74
N VAL A 134 6.97 10.40 -13.93
CA VAL A 134 5.98 10.39 -12.82
C VAL A 134 4.78 9.56 -13.21
N ILE A 135 4.33 8.73 -12.28
CA ILE A 135 3.13 7.91 -12.43
C ILE A 135 2.18 8.13 -11.25
N ILE A 136 0.93 8.47 -11.54
CA ILE A 136 -0.15 8.58 -10.57
C ILE A 136 -1.24 7.54 -10.90
N GLY A 137 -1.34 6.50 -10.09
CA GLY A 137 -2.34 5.45 -10.25
C GLY A 137 -3.55 5.65 -9.36
N MET A 138 -4.62 6.25 -9.87
CA MET A 138 -5.91 6.40 -9.20
C MET A 138 -6.87 5.29 -9.65
N ALA A 139 -6.58 4.05 -9.27
CA ALA A 139 -7.32 2.87 -9.70
C ALA A 139 -8.02 2.16 -8.53
N ASN A 140 -9.12 1.45 -8.79
CA ASN A 140 -9.76 0.64 -7.78
C ASN A 140 -8.87 -0.53 -7.35
N ASN A 141 -8.30 -1.22 -8.33
CA ASN A 141 -7.39 -2.32 -8.07
C ASN A 141 -5.94 -1.84 -7.98
N SER A 142 -5.29 -2.20 -6.87
CA SER A 142 -3.90 -1.83 -6.60
C SER A 142 -2.95 -2.38 -7.66
N THR A 143 -2.04 -1.52 -8.14
CA THR A 143 -0.88 -1.88 -8.97
C THR A 143 0.42 -1.95 -8.18
N SER A 144 0.37 -1.78 -6.84
CA SER A 144 1.55 -1.71 -5.96
C SER A 144 2.45 -2.94 -6.04
N HIS A 145 1.86 -4.13 -6.17
CA HIS A 145 2.58 -5.41 -6.23
C HIS A 145 2.67 -5.99 -7.64
N THR A 146 2.90 -5.12 -8.65
CA THR A 146 3.03 -5.51 -10.06
C THR A 146 4.47 -5.38 -10.55
N ARG A 147 4.81 -6.12 -11.61
CA ARG A 147 6.06 -5.93 -12.34
C ARG A 147 6.07 -4.59 -13.09
N PHE A 148 4.90 -4.16 -13.58
CA PHE A 148 4.72 -2.84 -14.13
C PHE A 148 5.27 -1.76 -13.19
N ARG A 149 4.83 -1.73 -11.92
CA ARG A 149 5.31 -0.78 -10.92
C ARG A 149 6.82 -0.92 -10.66
N SER A 150 7.31 -2.14 -10.42
CA SER A 150 8.73 -2.35 -10.10
C SER A 150 9.67 -1.94 -11.25
N LEU A 151 9.31 -2.23 -12.49
CA LEU A 151 10.09 -1.84 -13.67
C LEU A 151 9.99 -0.33 -13.94
N SER A 152 8.84 0.30 -13.67
CA SER A 152 8.72 1.76 -13.73
C SER A 152 9.67 2.44 -12.75
N ASN A 153 9.75 1.94 -11.52
CA ASN A 153 10.69 2.47 -10.52
C ASN A 153 12.16 2.19 -10.90
N ALA A 154 12.46 1.02 -11.46
CA ALA A 154 13.80 0.71 -11.97
C ALA A 154 14.24 1.67 -13.09
N ALA A 155 13.31 2.05 -13.97
CA ALA A 155 13.54 3.08 -14.99
C ALA A 155 13.70 4.50 -14.42
N GLY A 156 13.42 4.71 -13.14
CA GLY A 156 13.56 5.99 -12.43
C GLY A 156 12.24 6.73 -12.18
N ALA A 157 11.10 6.20 -12.64
CA ALA A 157 9.80 6.84 -12.41
C ALA A 157 9.44 6.89 -10.93
N ARG A 158 8.95 8.03 -10.47
CA ARG A 158 8.30 8.19 -9.15
C ARG A 158 6.86 7.72 -9.29
N PHE A 159 6.41 6.83 -8.40
CA PHE A 159 5.13 6.16 -8.54
C PHE A 159 4.28 6.34 -7.28
N ALA A 160 3.16 7.05 -7.40
CA ALA A 160 2.11 7.11 -6.38
C ALA A 160 0.96 6.17 -6.74
N SER A 161 0.61 5.25 -5.84
CA SER A 161 -0.53 4.35 -5.98
C SER A 161 -1.63 4.78 -5.00
N LEU A 162 -2.84 5.01 -5.53
CA LEU A 162 -4.03 5.39 -4.76
C LEU A 162 -5.13 4.32 -4.97
N PRO A 163 -4.91 3.08 -4.48
CA PRO A 163 -5.88 1.99 -4.69
C PRO A 163 -7.13 2.21 -3.84
N ASN A 164 -8.30 1.87 -4.38
CA ASN A 164 -9.57 2.01 -3.66
C ASN A 164 -9.83 3.41 -3.08
N PHE A 165 -9.19 4.42 -3.65
CA PHE A 165 -9.22 5.79 -3.17
C PHE A 165 -10.63 6.40 -3.29
N ASP A 166 -11.05 7.12 -2.27
CA ASP A 166 -12.22 7.99 -2.34
C ASP A 166 -11.74 9.43 -2.56
N PRO A 167 -12.21 10.14 -3.61
CA PRO A 167 -11.79 11.53 -3.87
C PRO A 167 -11.97 12.50 -2.69
N GLU A 168 -12.85 12.18 -1.74
CA GLU A 168 -13.01 13.00 -0.53
C GLU A 168 -11.77 12.95 0.38
N MET A 169 -10.90 11.94 0.24
CA MET A 169 -9.62 11.86 0.96
C MET A 169 -8.67 13.01 0.61
N PHE A 170 -8.84 13.66 -0.55
CA PHE A 170 -8.10 14.89 -0.88
C PHE A 170 -8.39 16.05 0.10
N PHE A 171 -9.51 16.00 0.81
CA PHE A 171 -9.90 17.02 1.80
C PHE A 171 -9.69 16.57 3.25
N THR A 172 -9.30 15.31 3.47
CA THR A 172 -9.01 14.72 4.78
C THR A 172 -7.56 14.27 4.87
N SER A 173 -7.28 12.99 4.72
CA SER A 173 -5.97 12.36 4.90
C SER A 173 -4.87 12.85 3.94
N MET A 174 -5.24 13.38 2.77
CA MET A 174 -4.31 14.06 1.85
C MET A 174 -4.09 15.54 2.17
N ARG A 175 -4.90 16.14 3.05
CA ARG A 175 -4.75 17.54 3.49
C ARG A 175 -3.95 17.63 4.79
N VAL A 176 -2.88 16.90 4.87
CA VAL A 176 -1.93 16.90 5.99
C VAL A 176 -0.76 17.85 5.70
N ASP A 177 -0.10 18.34 6.74
CA ASP A 177 1.23 18.93 6.60
C ASP A 177 2.25 17.82 6.36
N TRP A 178 2.64 17.63 5.10
CA TRP A 178 3.51 16.55 4.67
C TRP A 178 4.89 16.58 5.34
N GLN A 179 5.42 17.78 5.63
CA GLN A 179 6.71 17.91 6.29
C GLN A 179 6.62 17.45 7.75
N MET A 180 5.57 17.87 8.46
CA MET A 180 5.33 17.44 9.83
C MET A 180 5.01 15.94 9.91
N LEU A 181 4.29 15.40 8.92
CA LEU A 181 4.03 13.97 8.81
C LEU A 181 5.33 13.19 8.63
N ALA A 182 6.18 13.61 7.70
CA ALA A 182 7.47 12.96 7.43
C ALA A 182 8.39 12.99 8.66
N GLU A 183 8.47 14.12 9.36
CA GLU A 183 9.25 14.24 10.59
C GLU A 183 8.72 13.28 11.69
N ARG A 184 7.40 13.25 11.89
CA ARG A 184 6.75 12.37 12.88
C ARG A 184 7.01 10.89 12.53
N THR A 185 6.81 10.53 11.27
CA THR A 185 7.01 9.16 10.77
C THR A 185 8.47 8.73 10.92
N GLY A 186 9.41 9.60 10.53
CA GLY A 186 10.85 9.35 10.69
C GLY A 186 11.27 9.15 12.15
N ARG A 187 10.82 10.02 13.05
CA ARG A 187 11.10 9.89 14.50
C ARG A 187 10.56 8.57 15.09
N LEU A 188 9.36 8.14 14.65
CA LEU A 188 8.79 6.87 15.09
C LEU A 188 9.59 5.69 14.52
N ALA A 189 9.93 5.71 13.24
CA ALA A 189 10.77 4.68 12.61
C ALA A 189 12.12 4.53 13.33
N ASP A 190 12.78 5.64 13.65
CA ASP A 190 14.03 5.65 14.41
C ASP A 190 13.88 5.04 15.81
N ALA A 191 12.76 5.34 16.48
CA ALA A 191 12.49 4.78 17.82
C ALA A 191 12.23 3.27 17.75
N ILE A 192 11.46 2.81 16.77
CA ILE A 192 11.20 1.38 16.50
C ILE A 192 12.51 0.67 16.12
N ASN A 193 13.38 1.30 15.31
CA ASN A 193 14.62 0.67 14.86
C ASN A 193 15.63 0.40 15.97
N LYS A 194 15.51 1.05 17.13
CA LYS A 194 16.32 0.77 18.32
C LYS A 194 15.84 -0.46 19.11
N ALA A 195 14.61 -0.91 18.87
CA ALA A 195 14.04 -2.07 19.57
C ALA A 195 14.44 -3.40 18.89
N ILE A 196 14.46 -4.46 19.69
CA ILE A 196 14.54 -5.85 19.23
C ILE A 196 13.19 -6.56 19.32
N GLU A 197 12.30 -6.07 20.18
CA GLU A 197 10.97 -6.63 20.41
C GLU A 197 9.96 -5.50 20.59
N ILE A 198 8.73 -5.74 20.13
CA ILE A 198 7.60 -4.84 20.30
C ILE A 198 6.47 -5.61 20.96
N THR A 199 5.82 -5.02 21.96
CA THR A 199 4.58 -5.54 22.52
C THR A 199 3.45 -4.55 22.32
N VAL A 200 2.25 -5.08 22.06
CA VAL A 200 1.03 -4.30 21.84
C VAL A 200 -0.08 -4.84 22.70
N GLU A 201 -0.80 -3.92 23.35
CA GLU A 201 -2.05 -4.19 24.04
C GLU A 201 -3.12 -3.21 23.63
N CYS A 202 -4.35 -3.70 23.32
CA CYS A 202 -5.49 -2.84 22.97
C CYS A 202 -6.66 -3.09 23.92
N PRO A 203 -7.54 -2.10 24.14
CA PRO A 203 -8.71 -2.24 25.05
C PRO A 203 -9.69 -3.34 24.64
N ASN A 204 -9.70 -3.73 23.34
CA ASN A 204 -10.55 -4.80 22.82
C ASN A 204 -10.09 -6.22 23.20
N GLY A 205 -8.97 -6.35 23.93
CA GLY A 205 -8.39 -7.64 24.34
C GLY A 205 -7.23 -8.13 23.48
N THR A 206 -6.88 -7.42 22.40
CA THR A 206 -5.68 -7.72 21.60
C THR A 206 -4.43 -7.59 22.46
N ARG A 207 -3.56 -8.62 22.42
CA ARG A 207 -2.24 -8.65 23.07
C ARG A 207 -1.29 -9.41 22.19
N MET A 208 -0.27 -8.72 21.66
CA MET A 208 0.68 -9.30 20.73
C MET A 208 2.12 -8.96 21.12
N ARG A 209 3.01 -9.88 20.81
CA ARG A 209 4.45 -9.72 20.90
C ARG A 209 5.07 -10.00 19.53
N PHE A 210 5.97 -9.12 19.10
CA PHE A 210 6.66 -9.19 17.82
C PHE A 210 8.16 -9.09 18.03
N ASP A 211 8.91 -10.10 17.61
CA ASP A 211 10.37 -10.01 17.50
C ASP A 211 10.72 -9.32 16.16
N LYS A 212 11.60 -8.34 16.22
CA LYS A 212 12.05 -7.62 15.01
C LYS A 212 13.56 -7.67 14.80
N ARG A 213 14.29 -8.50 15.49
CA ARG A 213 15.75 -8.64 15.32
C ARG A 213 16.12 -8.88 13.87
N GLY A 214 17.05 -8.07 13.35
CA GLY A 214 17.44 -8.12 11.95
C GLY A 214 16.42 -7.51 10.97
N ARG A 215 15.33 -6.90 11.44
CA ARG A 215 14.31 -6.22 10.62
C ARG A 215 14.40 -4.71 10.78
N THR A 216 14.21 -4.00 9.69
CA THR A 216 14.20 -2.54 9.67
C THR A 216 12.77 -2.04 9.49
N ALA A 217 12.32 -1.20 10.42
CA ALA A 217 11.09 -0.44 10.24
C ALA A 217 11.32 0.68 9.23
N LYS A 218 10.37 0.86 8.32
CA LYS A 218 10.38 1.88 7.27
C LYS A 218 9.24 2.87 7.51
N GLY A 219 9.44 4.12 7.12
CA GLY A 219 8.39 5.12 7.09
C GLY A 219 7.78 5.23 5.69
N ASP A 220 6.45 5.30 5.62
CA ASP A 220 5.72 5.82 4.45
C ASP A 220 5.26 7.24 4.82
N ASP A 221 5.99 8.22 4.36
CA ASP A 221 5.81 9.64 4.69
C ASP A 221 5.11 10.44 3.57
N GLY A 222 4.83 9.79 2.45
CA GLY A 222 4.18 10.38 1.28
C GLY A 222 5.05 11.32 0.46
N LEU A 223 6.35 11.46 0.75
CA LEU A 223 7.30 12.27 -0.02
C LEU A 223 8.02 11.40 -1.07
N LEU A 224 7.40 11.24 -2.22
CA LEU A 224 7.87 10.38 -3.31
C LEU A 224 8.70 11.18 -4.32
N THR A 225 9.64 12.00 -3.86
CA THR A 225 10.36 12.97 -4.70
C THR A 225 11.66 12.46 -5.32
N ALA A 226 12.21 11.38 -4.77
CA ALA A 226 13.44 10.78 -5.31
C ALA A 226 13.14 9.89 -6.54
N PRO A 227 14.01 9.86 -7.56
CA PRO A 227 13.87 8.94 -8.68
C PRO A 227 13.71 7.49 -8.22
N GLY A 228 12.76 6.77 -8.81
CA GLY A 228 12.46 5.39 -8.45
C GLY A 228 11.69 5.21 -7.14
N SER A 229 11.25 6.29 -6.47
CA SER A 229 10.43 6.18 -5.26
C SER A 229 9.02 5.65 -5.56
N PHE A 230 8.47 4.97 -4.58
CA PHE A 230 7.13 4.39 -4.61
C PHE A 230 6.49 4.49 -3.24
N GLY A 231 5.20 4.78 -3.20
CA GLY A 231 4.37 4.74 -2.01
C GLY A 231 2.88 4.71 -2.33
N ASN A 232 2.09 4.36 -1.33
CA ASN A 232 0.65 4.54 -1.38
C ASN A 232 0.28 5.94 -0.88
N LEU A 233 -0.77 6.54 -1.44
CA LEU A 233 -1.34 7.78 -0.95
C LEU A 233 -2.85 7.59 -0.70
N PRO A 234 -3.39 8.07 0.43
CA PRO A 234 -2.71 8.78 1.51
C PRO A 234 -1.65 7.93 2.22
N ALA A 235 -0.65 8.62 2.75
CA ALA A 235 0.47 8.04 3.49
C ALA A 235 0.40 8.38 4.98
N GLY A 236 1.36 7.92 5.73
CA GLY A 236 1.53 8.20 7.14
C GLY A 236 1.49 6.95 8.01
N GLU A 237 2.54 6.14 7.90
CA GLU A 237 2.75 4.98 8.76
C GLU A 237 4.21 4.64 8.93
N VAL A 238 4.51 3.89 9.98
CA VAL A 238 5.75 3.12 10.12
C VAL A 238 5.40 1.66 10.10
N TYR A 239 6.04 0.89 9.25
CA TYR A 239 5.75 -0.53 9.06
C TYR A 239 7.02 -1.38 9.04
N LEU A 240 6.87 -2.64 9.43
CA LEU A 240 7.94 -3.65 9.40
C LEU A 240 7.36 -5.07 9.26
N ALA A 241 8.13 -5.97 8.66
CA ALA A 241 7.88 -7.39 8.76
C ALA A 241 8.47 -7.92 10.09
N PRO A 242 7.67 -8.47 11.03
CA PRO A 242 8.21 -9.20 12.18
C PRO A 242 9.05 -10.40 11.73
N LEU A 243 9.96 -10.85 12.60
CA LEU A 243 10.71 -12.07 12.32
C LEU A 243 9.77 -13.28 12.30
N GLU A 244 9.76 -14.01 11.19
CA GLU A 244 8.87 -15.15 11.01
C GLU A 244 9.08 -16.21 12.10
N GLY A 245 8.01 -16.85 12.50
CA GLY A 245 8.04 -17.90 13.52
C GLY A 245 8.14 -17.38 14.95
N THR A 246 8.06 -16.08 15.22
CA THR A 246 8.35 -15.52 16.55
C THR A 246 7.21 -14.70 17.16
N SER A 247 6.22 -14.30 16.40
CA SER A 247 5.08 -13.54 16.92
C SER A 247 4.14 -14.46 17.70
N ASP A 248 3.69 -14.00 18.86
CA ASP A 248 2.76 -14.73 19.73
C ASP A 248 1.72 -13.79 20.33
N GLY A 249 0.54 -14.32 20.61
CA GLY A 249 -0.52 -13.59 21.29
C GLY A 249 -1.93 -13.84 20.75
N VAL A 250 -2.75 -12.81 20.89
CA VAL A 250 -4.15 -12.83 20.46
C VAL A 250 -4.48 -11.50 19.79
N MET A 251 -5.10 -11.55 18.61
CA MET A 251 -5.69 -10.41 17.93
C MET A 251 -7.21 -10.51 18.00
N VAL A 252 -7.88 -9.47 18.48
CA VAL A 252 -9.35 -9.38 18.51
C VAL A 252 -9.80 -8.44 17.41
N LEU A 253 -10.26 -8.99 16.29
CA LEU A 253 -10.70 -8.22 15.13
C LEU A 253 -12.10 -7.64 15.38
N GLN A 254 -12.24 -6.33 15.23
CA GLN A 254 -13.51 -5.61 15.25
C GLN A 254 -13.89 -5.10 13.85
N PHE A 255 -12.91 -5.01 12.96
CA PHE A 255 -13.06 -4.59 11.58
C PHE A 255 -12.45 -5.62 10.64
N ALA A 256 -13.12 -5.88 9.52
CA ALA A 256 -12.54 -6.42 8.31
C ALA A 256 -12.06 -5.23 7.45
N PRO A 257 -11.27 -5.43 6.38
CA PRO A 257 -10.68 -4.32 5.61
C PRO A 257 -11.63 -3.24 5.12
N THR A 258 -12.91 -3.57 4.91
CA THR A 258 -13.90 -2.66 4.33
C THR A 258 -15.18 -2.51 5.14
N ARG A 259 -15.25 -3.10 6.35
CA ARG A 259 -16.45 -3.01 7.19
C ARG A 259 -16.17 -3.32 8.65
N MET A 260 -17.02 -2.83 9.52
CA MET A 260 -17.11 -3.31 10.88
C MET A 260 -17.71 -4.73 10.92
N LEU A 261 -17.19 -5.61 11.77
CA LEU A 261 -17.70 -6.95 11.99
C LEU A 261 -18.98 -6.90 12.87
N ALA A 262 -19.90 -7.82 12.62
CA ALA A 262 -21.13 -7.93 13.43
C ALA A 262 -20.82 -8.41 14.86
N SER A 263 -19.80 -9.26 15.01
CA SER A 263 -19.24 -9.69 16.29
C SER A 263 -17.72 -9.83 16.17
N PRO A 264 -16.94 -9.66 17.25
CA PRO A 264 -15.50 -9.80 17.20
C PRO A 264 -15.05 -11.21 16.81
N LEU A 265 -13.93 -11.29 16.07
CA LEU A 265 -13.19 -12.55 15.86
C LEU A 265 -11.88 -12.50 16.64
N GLU A 266 -11.55 -13.57 17.33
CA GLU A 266 -10.29 -13.74 18.02
C GLU A 266 -9.37 -14.65 17.20
N LEU A 267 -8.20 -14.15 16.81
CA LEU A 267 -7.15 -14.91 16.16
C LEU A 267 -6.06 -15.22 17.19
N VAL A 268 -5.89 -16.49 17.53
CA VAL A 268 -4.80 -16.95 18.40
C VAL A 268 -3.56 -17.13 17.55
N VAL A 269 -2.51 -16.41 17.87
CA VAL A 269 -1.23 -16.45 17.17
C VAL A 269 -0.20 -17.23 17.99
N ARG A 270 0.48 -18.16 17.33
CA ARG A 270 1.59 -18.93 17.89
C ARG A 270 2.67 -19.10 16.84
N GLU A 271 3.92 -18.91 17.26
CA GLU A 271 5.08 -19.09 16.38
C GLU A 271 4.89 -18.38 15.02
N GLY A 272 4.49 -17.12 15.06
CA GLY A 272 4.34 -16.26 13.88
C GLY A 272 3.17 -16.60 12.96
N LYS A 273 2.23 -17.46 13.37
CA LYS A 273 1.07 -17.87 12.55
C LYS A 273 -0.24 -17.84 13.32
N VAL A 274 -1.33 -17.58 12.61
CA VAL A 274 -2.68 -17.81 13.16
C VAL A 274 -2.92 -19.31 13.33
N ALA A 275 -2.92 -19.76 14.56
CA ALA A 275 -3.13 -21.16 14.93
C ALA A 275 -4.63 -21.51 15.04
N GLU A 276 -5.45 -20.58 15.53
CA GLU A 276 -6.89 -20.80 15.80
C GLU A 276 -7.68 -19.53 15.54
N ILE A 277 -8.93 -19.67 15.05
CA ILE A 277 -9.91 -18.60 14.92
C ILE A 277 -11.07 -18.93 15.84
N ARG A 278 -11.46 -17.99 16.73
CA ARG A 278 -12.60 -18.10 17.62
C ARG A 278 -13.61 -17.00 17.32
N GLY A 279 -14.89 -17.29 17.52
CA GLY A 279 -16.00 -16.39 17.28
C GLY A 279 -16.90 -16.88 16.15
N ASP A 280 -18.11 -16.30 16.09
CA ASP A 280 -19.13 -16.62 15.10
C ASP A 280 -19.45 -15.36 14.28
N GLU A 281 -18.70 -15.17 13.20
CA GLU A 281 -18.79 -14.02 12.27
C GLU A 281 -18.50 -14.49 10.85
N PRO A 282 -19.29 -14.07 9.82
CA PRO A 282 -19.11 -14.53 8.43
C PRO A 282 -17.72 -14.34 7.86
N HIS A 283 -16.92 -13.36 8.31
CA HIS A 283 -15.55 -13.15 7.89
C HIS A 283 -14.63 -14.32 8.25
N ARG A 284 -14.96 -15.10 9.30
CA ARG A 284 -14.24 -16.32 9.68
C ARG A 284 -14.14 -17.30 8.51
N ALA A 285 -15.26 -17.55 7.83
CA ALA A 285 -15.27 -18.48 6.70
C ALA A 285 -14.34 -18.05 5.57
N LYS A 286 -14.22 -16.73 5.30
CA LYS A 286 -13.27 -16.18 4.32
C LYS A 286 -11.82 -16.43 4.72
N LEU A 287 -11.50 -16.21 6.01
CA LEU A 287 -10.15 -16.47 6.51
C LEU A 287 -9.81 -17.97 6.47
N GLU A 288 -10.73 -18.83 6.91
CA GLU A 288 -10.54 -20.29 6.85
C GLU A 288 -10.33 -20.77 5.41
N GLN A 289 -11.07 -20.21 4.44
CA GLN A 289 -10.84 -20.48 3.02
C GLN A 289 -9.43 -20.04 2.59
N LYS A 290 -9.01 -18.83 2.93
CA LYS A 290 -7.66 -18.33 2.60
C LYS A 290 -6.56 -19.17 3.22
N PHE A 291 -6.75 -19.62 4.44
CA PHE A 291 -5.82 -20.51 5.14
C PHE A 291 -5.78 -21.92 4.54
N ALA A 292 -6.90 -22.40 3.97
CA ALA A 292 -6.94 -23.67 3.23
C ALA A 292 -6.23 -23.59 1.87
N GLU A 293 -6.23 -22.42 1.22
CA GLU A 293 -5.51 -22.20 -0.04
C GLU A 293 -3.98 -22.32 0.15
N SER A 294 -3.44 -21.84 1.27
CA SER A 294 -2.02 -21.92 1.61
C SER A 294 -1.78 -21.71 3.10
N GLU A 295 -0.97 -22.57 3.72
CA GLU A 295 -0.51 -22.40 5.10
C GLU A 295 0.29 -21.09 5.30
N ARG A 296 0.91 -20.56 4.23
CA ARG A 296 1.65 -19.29 4.24
C ARG A 296 0.73 -18.09 4.50
N ASN A 297 -0.57 -18.19 4.19
CA ASN A 297 -1.55 -17.16 4.41
C ASN A 297 -1.81 -16.90 5.90
N ARG A 298 -1.43 -17.83 6.79
CA ARG A 298 -1.52 -17.67 8.25
C ARG A 298 -0.40 -16.82 8.85
N ASN A 299 0.63 -16.51 8.09
CA ASN A 299 1.81 -15.78 8.57
C ASN A 299 1.43 -14.39 9.07
N ILE A 300 1.99 -13.98 10.21
CA ILE A 300 1.99 -12.59 10.66
C ILE A 300 3.00 -11.84 9.79
N ALA A 301 2.47 -11.07 8.84
CA ALA A 301 3.25 -10.47 7.77
C ALA A 301 3.81 -9.10 8.12
N GLU A 302 3.02 -8.30 8.82
CA GLU A 302 3.33 -6.90 9.07
C GLU A 302 2.86 -6.45 10.46
N LEU A 303 3.61 -5.53 11.05
CA LEU A 303 3.17 -4.61 12.08
C LEU A 303 3.34 -3.20 11.54
N GLY A 304 2.25 -2.47 11.44
CA GLY A 304 2.26 -1.07 11.05
C GLY A 304 1.69 -0.16 12.15
N ILE A 305 2.10 1.11 12.14
CA ILE A 305 1.68 2.14 13.11
C ILE A 305 1.30 3.40 12.34
N GLY A 306 0.03 3.82 12.43
CA GLY A 306 -0.48 5.01 11.77
C GLY A 306 0.08 6.30 12.37
N THR A 307 0.45 7.26 11.49
CA THR A 307 1.04 8.55 11.85
C THR A 307 0.33 9.76 11.25
N ASN A 308 -0.73 9.58 10.44
CA ASN A 308 -1.44 10.66 9.78
C ASN A 308 -2.59 11.19 10.66
N ASP A 309 -2.45 12.43 11.13
CA ASP A 309 -3.41 13.12 11.99
C ASP A 309 -4.65 13.66 11.26
N ARG A 310 -4.71 13.48 9.94
CA ARG A 310 -5.86 13.83 9.10
C ARG A 310 -6.62 12.61 8.57
N ALA A 311 -6.08 11.41 8.73
CA ALA A 311 -6.77 10.17 8.42
C ALA A 311 -7.84 9.88 9.47
N THR A 312 -9.07 9.58 9.03
CA THR A 312 -10.23 9.47 9.94
C THR A 312 -11.19 8.35 9.57
N ARG A 313 -11.02 7.67 8.43
CA ARG A 313 -12.00 6.72 7.90
C ARG A 313 -11.65 5.27 8.26
N PRO A 314 -12.34 4.67 9.25
CA PRO A 314 -12.11 3.27 9.63
C PRO A 314 -12.71 2.25 8.66
N ASP A 315 -13.56 2.70 7.73
CA ASP A 315 -14.29 1.90 6.74
C ASP A 315 -13.56 1.77 5.39
N ASN A 316 -12.39 2.37 5.27
CA ASN A 316 -11.52 2.25 4.10
C ASN A 316 -10.11 1.91 4.56
N ILE A 317 -9.63 0.71 4.24
CA ILE A 317 -8.35 0.21 4.74
C ILE A 317 -7.17 1.09 4.33
N LEU A 318 -7.15 1.66 3.13
CA LEU A 318 -6.10 2.55 2.66
C LEU A 318 -5.87 3.75 3.59
N GLU A 319 -6.96 4.29 4.17
CA GLU A 319 -6.89 5.41 5.12
C GLU A 319 -6.82 4.92 6.58
N ALA A 320 -7.53 3.83 6.91
CA ALA A 320 -7.65 3.34 8.27
C ALA A 320 -6.28 2.95 8.88
N GLU A 321 -5.41 2.34 8.11
CA GLU A 321 -4.06 1.95 8.53
C GLU A 321 -3.13 3.15 8.79
N LYS A 322 -3.47 4.34 8.25
CA LYS A 322 -2.69 5.57 8.40
C LYS A 322 -3.14 6.43 9.60
N ILE A 323 -4.30 6.13 10.20
CA ILE A 323 -4.85 6.93 11.31
C ILE A 323 -3.84 7.06 12.45
N LEU A 324 -3.51 8.29 12.84
CA LEU A 324 -2.55 8.56 13.92
C LEU A 324 -2.93 7.80 15.20
N GLY A 325 -1.99 7.03 15.72
CA GLY A 325 -2.14 6.30 16.99
C GLY A 325 -2.91 4.98 16.89
N THR A 326 -3.21 4.50 15.68
CA THR A 326 -3.64 3.11 15.46
C THR A 326 -2.42 2.21 15.21
N ILE A 327 -2.62 0.91 15.33
CA ILE A 327 -1.75 -0.09 14.71
C ILE A 327 -2.53 -0.92 13.73
N HIS A 328 -1.84 -1.54 12.78
CA HIS A 328 -2.40 -2.62 12.00
C HIS A 328 -1.45 -3.82 11.99
N VAL A 329 -2.03 -4.99 11.79
CA VAL A 329 -1.30 -6.24 11.63
C VAL A 329 -1.80 -6.91 10.37
N ALA A 330 -0.90 -7.25 9.45
CA ALA A 330 -1.24 -7.98 8.25
C ALA A 330 -1.00 -9.48 8.38
N LEU A 331 -1.77 -10.23 7.59
CA LEU A 331 -1.58 -11.66 7.39
C LEU A 331 -1.09 -11.94 5.97
N GLY A 332 -0.20 -12.92 5.79
CA GLY A 332 0.22 -13.46 4.50
C GLY A 332 1.60 -13.04 4.02
N ASP A 333 1.70 -12.39 2.84
CA ASP A 333 2.96 -11.98 2.18
C ASP A 333 3.69 -10.89 2.96
N ASN A 334 5.00 -11.02 3.08
CA ASN A 334 5.86 -9.98 3.68
C ASN A 334 7.15 -9.72 2.90
N THR A 335 7.25 -10.22 1.67
CA THR A 335 8.46 -10.08 0.84
C THR A 335 8.74 -8.63 0.44
N GLY A 336 7.72 -7.78 0.37
CA GLY A 336 7.85 -6.36 0.00
C GLY A 336 8.57 -5.50 1.04
N PHE A 337 8.67 -5.94 2.29
CA PHE A 337 9.23 -5.17 3.41
C PHE A 337 10.28 -5.93 4.25
N GLY A 338 10.96 -6.87 3.61
CA GLY A 338 12.12 -7.54 4.21
C GLY A 338 11.82 -8.88 4.86
N GLY A 339 10.62 -9.41 4.70
CA GLY A 339 10.25 -10.76 5.07
C GLY A 339 10.60 -11.80 4.00
N THR A 340 10.33 -13.06 4.29
CA THR A 340 10.68 -14.22 3.46
C THR A 340 9.47 -15.03 3.01
N VAL A 341 8.28 -14.74 3.52
CA VAL A 341 7.04 -15.46 3.19
C VAL A 341 6.41 -14.85 1.95
N SER A 342 6.38 -15.62 0.87
CA SER A 342 5.73 -15.24 -0.40
C SER A 342 4.43 -15.99 -0.60
N THR A 343 3.34 -15.26 -0.77
CA THR A 343 2.00 -15.77 -1.06
C THR A 343 1.19 -14.71 -1.79
N PRO A 344 0.14 -15.06 -2.57
CA PRO A 344 -0.72 -14.05 -3.21
C PRO A 344 -1.71 -13.36 -2.26
N PHE A 345 -1.65 -13.62 -0.96
CA PHE A 345 -2.52 -13.07 0.08
C PHE A 345 -1.76 -12.08 0.96
N HIS A 346 -2.33 -10.90 1.14
CA HIS A 346 -1.92 -9.90 2.14
C HIS A 346 -3.19 -9.15 2.56
N GLU A 347 -3.51 -9.15 3.85
CA GLU A 347 -4.71 -8.49 4.36
C GLU A 347 -4.45 -7.85 5.72
N ASP A 348 -4.73 -6.53 5.82
CA ASP A 348 -4.48 -5.71 6.99
C ASP A 348 -5.71 -5.64 7.92
N TYR A 349 -5.43 -5.64 9.23
CA TYR A 349 -6.41 -5.47 10.29
C TYR A 349 -5.98 -4.35 11.23
N VAL A 350 -6.83 -3.35 11.40
CA VAL A 350 -6.54 -2.16 12.20
C VAL A 350 -7.05 -2.31 13.63
N PHE A 351 -6.23 -1.87 14.60
CA PHE A 351 -6.53 -1.88 16.03
C PHE A 351 -6.42 -0.48 16.61
N TYR A 352 -7.40 -0.11 17.41
CA TYR A 352 -7.57 1.24 17.96
C TYR A 352 -7.13 1.33 19.41
N ASN A 353 -6.64 2.53 19.78
CA ASN A 353 -6.19 2.87 21.13
C ASN A 353 -5.15 1.87 21.70
N PRO A 354 -4.14 1.46 20.93
CA PRO A 354 -3.11 0.56 21.39
C PRO A 354 -2.19 1.24 22.42
N THR A 355 -1.67 0.46 23.35
CA THR A 355 -0.44 0.73 24.07
C THR A 355 0.66 -0.10 23.44
N LEU A 356 1.68 0.56 22.88
CA LEU A 356 2.80 -0.07 22.22
C LEU A 356 4.09 0.22 22.96
N LYS A 357 4.81 -0.82 23.32
CA LYS A 357 6.10 -0.76 24.00
C LYS A 357 7.21 -1.33 23.12
N ALA A 358 8.29 -0.59 22.99
CA ALA A 358 9.52 -0.98 22.33
C ALA A 358 10.52 -1.45 23.38
N ILE A 359 11.10 -2.64 23.22
CA ILE A 359 12.07 -3.25 24.13
C ILE A 359 13.41 -3.33 23.39
N THR A 360 14.44 -2.73 23.97
CA THR A 360 15.81 -2.70 23.42
C THR A 360 16.64 -3.90 23.89
N GLU A 361 17.81 -4.11 23.29
CA GLU A 361 18.67 -5.26 23.55
C GLU A 361 19.16 -5.33 25.03
N ASP A 362 19.31 -4.17 25.69
CA ASP A 362 19.66 -4.09 27.12
C ASP A 362 18.46 -4.34 28.06
N GLY A 363 17.27 -4.67 27.50
CA GLY A 363 16.04 -4.90 28.27
C GLY A 363 15.27 -3.63 28.65
N SER A 364 15.78 -2.45 28.28
CA SER A 364 15.05 -1.19 28.51
C SER A 364 13.76 -1.16 27.72
N THR A 365 12.70 -0.61 28.34
CA THR A 365 11.38 -0.51 27.72
C THR A 365 10.98 0.94 27.56
N ARG A 366 10.53 1.32 26.36
CA ARG A 366 9.97 2.63 26.05
C ARG A 366 8.54 2.49 25.52
N ILE A 367 7.62 3.24 26.10
CA ILE A 367 6.25 3.37 25.57
C ILE A 367 6.30 4.36 24.43
N LEU A 368 5.88 3.91 23.23
CA LEU A 368 5.79 4.75 22.03
C LEU A 368 4.36 5.18 21.73
N LEU A 369 3.37 4.31 22.05
CA LEU A 369 1.95 4.66 22.07
C LEU A 369 1.40 4.34 23.46
N ASP A 370 0.60 5.23 24.01
CA ASP A 370 -0.18 5.02 25.23
C ASP A 370 -1.65 5.29 24.91
N SER A 371 -2.44 4.21 24.89
CA SER A 371 -3.88 4.29 24.58
C SER A 371 -4.17 5.07 23.28
N GLY A 372 -3.36 4.84 22.24
CA GLY A 372 -3.44 5.51 20.95
C GLY A 372 -2.75 6.89 20.89
N LYS A 373 -2.22 7.40 22.01
CA LYS A 373 -1.46 8.65 22.00
C LYS A 373 0.02 8.40 21.71
N LEU A 374 0.52 9.04 20.67
CA LEU A 374 1.94 8.95 20.28
C LEU A 374 2.84 9.73 21.25
N LEU A 375 3.93 9.10 21.74
CA LEU A 375 4.85 9.61 22.76
C LEU A 375 6.32 9.66 22.27
N ILE A 376 6.56 10.28 21.09
CA ILE A 376 7.91 10.37 20.45
C ILE A 376 8.46 11.78 20.43
#